data_089c4c063594df0a22ee97f2772292c6
#
_entry.id   089c4c063594df0a22ee97f2772292c6
#
_cell.length_a   1.000
_cell.length_b   1.000
_cell.length_c   1.000
_cell.angle_alpha   90.00
_cell.angle_beta   90.00
_cell.angle_gamma   90.00
#
_symmetry.space_group_name_H-M   'P 1'
#
loop_
_entity.id
_entity.type
_entity.pdbx_description
1 polymer ?
#
loop_
_entity_poly.entity_id
_entity_poly.type
_entity_poly.pdbx_seq_one_letter_code
_entity_poly.pdbx_strand_id
1 'polypeptide(L)'
;MKNEAVSLGLCAQWTAEWHDNSSKHEMVEKFVKGIDFCIGRNWPPTKDMKKYFGDVIHDHGVYVDENVDLQNPKVVILNGECVANISYDWMDSGEIYVRHNSSLYLKVKGLSRVFVNLLDGAELHVECEDTAKCFVYQYGGTVVKATGPVNIRDRHDFKFN
;
A
#
# COMPACT_ATOMS: atom_id res chain seq x y z
N MET A 1 14.86 10.01 11.10
CA MET A 1 13.45 9.77 10.72
C MET A 1 12.48 10.76 11.37
N LYS A 2 12.34 10.87 12.73
CA LYS A 2 11.38 11.81 13.36
C LYS A 2 11.60 13.26 12.92
N ASN A 3 12.82 13.77 13.05
CA ASN A 3 13.14 15.15 12.66
C ASN A 3 12.90 15.42 11.16
N GLU A 4 13.14 14.44 10.32
CA GLU A 4 12.87 14.50 8.89
C GLU A 4 11.35 14.55 8.63
N ALA A 5 10.56 13.67 9.25
CA ALA A 5 9.10 13.70 9.14
C ALA A 5 8.52 15.06 9.60
N VAL A 6 9.04 15.62 10.69
CA VAL A 6 8.65 16.95 11.17
C VAL A 6 8.98 18.02 10.13
N SER A 7 10.16 17.97 9.53
CA SER A 7 10.55 18.93 8.47
C SER A 7 9.68 18.82 7.22
N LEU A 8 9.10 17.64 6.97
CA LEU A 8 8.15 17.38 5.87
C LEU A 8 6.70 17.78 6.21
N GLY A 9 6.46 18.28 7.43
CA GLY A 9 5.15 18.76 7.85
C GLY A 9 4.30 17.76 8.62
N LEU A 10 4.94 16.81 9.34
CA LEU A 10 4.22 15.92 10.25
C LEU A 10 3.49 16.75 11.31
N CYS A 11 2.20 16.49 11.52
CA CYS A 11 1.38 17.28 12.43
C CYS A 11 1.84 17.16 13.89
N ALA A 12 1.46 18.15 14.71
CA ALA A 12 1.87 18.24 16.09
C ALA A 12 1.45 17.03 16.93
N GLN A 13 0.26 16.49 16.71
CA GLN A 13 -0.24 15.30 17.40
C GLN A 13 0.67 14.10 17.15
N TRP A 14 0.94 13.77 15.88
CA TRP A 14 1.81 12.64 15.52
C TRP A 14 3.25 12.83 15.99
N THR A 15 3.72 14.08 15.98
CA THR A 15 5.05 14.44 16.50
C THR A 15 5.14 14.17 18.01
N ALA A 16 4.09 14.51 18.77
CA ALA A 16 4.01 14.26 20.21
C ALA A 16 3.92 12.76 20.55
N GLU A 17 3.20 12.00 19.75
CA GLU A 17 3.06 10.55 19.90
C GLU A 17 4.31 9.75 19.51
N TRP A 18 5.28 10.38 18.87
CA TRP A 18 6.52 9.73 18.46
C TRP A 18 7.58 9.85 19.54
N HIS A 19 7.75 8.80 20.32
CA HIS A 19 8.75 8.73 21.37
C HIS A 19 10.10 8.24 20.85
N ASP A 20 11.20 8.71 21.45
CA ASP A 20 12.56 8.36 21.03
C ASP A 20 12.89 6.88 21.28
N ASN A 21 12.15 6.21 22.16
CA ASN A 21 12.26 4.80 22.48
C ASN A 21 11.15 3.93 21.83
N SER A 22 10.46 4.45 20.83
CA SER A 22 9.45 3.68 20.09
C SER A 22 10.07 2.43 19.49
N SER A 23 9.38 1.30 19.64
CA SER A 23 9.79 0.04 19.01
C SER A 23 9.67 0.10 17.49
N LYS A 24 10.35 -0.82 16.79
CA LYS A 24 10.19 -0.93 15.34
C LYS A 24 8.76 -1.21 14.93
N HIS A 25 8.03 -2.07 15.66
CA HIS A 25 6.61 -2.35 15.41
C HIS A 25 5.75 -1.09 15.53
N GLU A 26 5.91 -0.29 16.58
CA GLU A 26 5.18 0.97 16.75
C GLU A 26 5.47 1.96 15.62
N MET A 27 6.70 2.00 15.14
CA MET A 27 7.09 2.88 14.03
C MET A 27 6.47 2.43 12.70
N VAL A 28 6.45 1.12 12.42
CA VAL A 28 5.80 0.58 11.21
C VAL A 28 4.29 0.74 11.30
N GLU A 29 3.69 0.53 12.48
CA GLU A 29 2.26 0.79 12.69
C GLU A 29 1.89 2.26 12.42
N LYS A 30 2.74 3.20 12.86
CA LYS A 30 2.58 4.63 12.52
C LYS A 30 2.70 4.89 11.03
N PHE A 31 3.63 4.23 10.34
CA PHE A 31 3.75 4.31 8.89
C PHE A 31 2.45 3.87 8.20
N VAL A 32 1.90 2.72 8.59
CA VAL A 32 0.65 2.19 8.01
C VAL A 32 -0.54 3.13 8.31
N LYS A 33 -0.68 3.59 9.55
CA LYS A 33 -1.75 4.53 9.93
C LYS A 33 -1.62 5.90 9.25
N GLY A 34 -0.40 6.35 9.00
CA GLY A 34 -0.09 7.63 8.34
C GLY A 34 0.26 7.49 6.87
N ILE A 35 -0.24 6.45 6.19
CA ILE A 35 0.15 6.15 4.81
C ILE A 35 -0.10 7.32 3.85
N ASP A 36 -1.16 8.08 4.06
CA ASP A 36 -1.48 9.23 3.22
C ASP A 36 -0.39 10.31 3.29
N PHE A 37 0.10 10.62 4.50
CA PHE A 37 1.24 11.51 4.67
C PHE A 37 2.49 10.96 3.97
N CYS A 38 2.76 9.67 4.14
CA CYS A 38 3.92 9.00 3.57
C CYS A 38 3.88 9.00 2.04
N ILE A 39 2.72 8.78 1.45
CA ILE A 39 2.51 8.87 -0.01
C ILE A 39 2.70 10.32 -0.46
N GLY A 40 2.00 11.27 0.14
CA GLY A 40 2.03 12.68 -0.25
C GLY A 40 3.42 13.33 -0.15
N ARG A 41 4.32 12.78 0.67
CA ARG A 41 5.70 13.24 0.85
C ARG A 41 6.76 12.32 0.24
N ASN A 42 6.34 11.21 -0.36
CA ASN A 42 7.22 10.13 -0.82
C ASN A 42 8.27 9.75 0.26
N TRP A 43 7.78 9.52 1.47
CA TRP A 43 8.60 9.29 2.65
C TRP A 43 8.07 8.08 3.45
N PRO A 44 8.90 7.29 4.16
CA PRO A 44 10.36 7.30 4.10
C PRO A 44 10.89 6.66 2.80
N PRO A 45 12.13 6.93 2.40
CA PRO A 45 12.76 6.25 1.26
C PRO A 45 12.83 4.74 1.49
N THR A 46 12.65 3.94 0.44
CA THR A 46 12.64 2.46 0.52
C THR A 46 13.90 1.88 1.16
N LYS A 47 15.08 2.45 0.85
CA LYS A 47 16.36 2.07 1.47
C LYS A 47 16.36 2.23 2.99
N ASP A 48 15.70 3.27 3.49
CA ASP A 48 15.62 3.55 4.92
C ASP A 48 14.61 2.62 5.61
N MET A 49 13.53 2.28 4.94
CA MET A 49 12.57 1.28 5.44
C MET A 49 13.26 -0.06 5.68
N LYS A 50 14.02 -0.58 4.70
CA LYS A 50 14.79 -1.82 4.85
C LYS A 50 15.80 -1.72 5.99
N LYS A 51 16.58 -0.63 6.02
CA LYS A 51 17.64 -0.43 7.01
C LYS A 51 17.13 -0.35 8.45
N TYR A 52 16.07 0.42 8.68
CA TYR A 52 15.61 0.73 10.04
C TYR A 52 14.60 -0.27 10.58
N PHE A 53 13.73 -0.82 9.73
CA PHE A 53 12.67 -1.71 10.19
C PHE A 53 13.01 -3.19 9.99
N GLY A 54 13.78 -3.54 8.93
CA GLY A 54 14.06 -4.94 8.61
C GLY A 54 12.76 -5.72 8.36
N ASP A 55 12.73 -6.99 8.76
CA ASP A 55 11.62 -7.89 8.47
C ASP A 55 10.33 -7.60 9.27
N VAL A 56 10.40 -6.74 10.28
CA VAL A 56 9.23 -6.32 11.08
C VAL A 56 8.12 -5.71 10.21
N ILE A 57 8.45 -5.14 9.04
CA ILE A 57 7.47 -4.59 8.11
C ILE A 57 6.45 -5.63 7.65
N HIS A 58 6.83 -6.89 7.52
CA HIS A 58 5.96 -7.98 7.05
C HIS A 58 4.79 -8.24 8.00
N ASP A 59 5.00 -8.12 9.31
CA ASP A 59 3.96 -8.27 10.33
C ASP A 59 2.83 -7.23 10.20
N HIS A 60 3.11 -6.13 9.47
CA HIS A 60 2.17 -5.04 9.23
C HIS A 60 1.70 -4.96 7.77
N GLY A 61 1.99 -5.97 6.95
CA GLY A 61 1.60 -6.02 5.55
C GLY A 61 2.38 -5.07 4.64
N VAL A 62 3.57 -4.64 5.04
CA VAL A 62 4.44 -3.75 4.27
C VAL A 62 5.57 -4.56 3.63
N TYR A 63 5.81 -4.31 2.36
CA TYR A 63 6.82 -5.02 1.55
C TYR A 63 7.65 -4.01 0.76
N VAL A 64 8.93 -4.32 0.57
CA VAL A 64 9.89 -3.40 -0.09
C VAL A 64 10.86 -4.17 -0.99
N ASP A 65 10.81 -3.94 -2.30
CA ASP A 65 11.69 -4.53 -3.32
C ASP A 65 11.80 -6.07 -3.22
N GLU A 66 10.66 -6.75 -3.19
CA GLU A 66 10.61 -8.21 -3.01
C GLU A 66 9.44 -8.86 -3.75
N ASN A 67 9.51 -10.18 -3.91
CA ASN A 67 8.41 -10.99 -4.43
C ASN A 67 7.45 -11.33 -3.28
N VAL A 68 6.15 -11.17 -3.52
CA VAL A 68 5.11 -11.31 -2.51
C VAL A 68 4.01 -12.24 -3.00
N ASP A 69 3.68 -13.26 -2.22
CA ASP A 69 2.54 -14.16 -2.46
C ASP A 69 1.64 -14.19 -1.23
N LEU A 70 0.40 -13.71 -1.37
CA LEU A 70 -0.54 -13.58 -0.24
C LEU A 70 -1.94 -14.05 -0.62
N GLN A 71 -2.63 -14.59 0.39
CA GLN A 71 -4.04 -14.93 0.31
C GLN A 71 -4.81 -14.20 1.40
N ASN A 72 -5.88 -13.51 1.00
CA ASN A 72 -6.80 -12.78 1.87
C ASN A 72 -6.14 -11.77 2.86
N PRO A 73 -5.11 -11.02 2.46
CA PRO A 73 -4.51 -10.04 3.36
C PRO A 73 -5.46 -8.85 3.58
N LYS A 74 -5.46 -8.27 4.80
CA LYS A 74 -6.32 -7.11 5.11
C LYS A 74 -5.75 -5.80 4.58
N VAL A 75 -4.48 -5.57 4.79
CA VAL A 75 -3.76 -4.38 4.31
C VAL A 75 -2.45 -4.81 3.71
N VAL A 76 -2.14 -4.29 2.52
CA VAL A 76 -0.85 -4.51 1.85
C VAL A 76 -0.32 -3.19 1.31
N ILE A 77 0.94 -2.90 1.58
CA ILE A 77 1.63 -1.73 1.05
C ILE A 77 2.89 -2.20 0.34
N LEU A 78 2.89 -2.12 -0.99
CA LEU A 78 4.01 -2.49 -1.85
C LEU A 78 4.83 -1.24 -2.17
N ASN A 79 6.11 -1.28 -1.86
CA ASN A 79 7.03 -0.17 -2.08
C ASN A 79 8.24 -0.59 -2.92
N GLY A 80 8.77 0.33 -3.70
CA GLY A 80 9.95 0.06 -4.54
C GLY A 80 9.61 -0.78 -5.77
N GLU A 81 10.25 -1.92 -5.92
CA GLU A 81 10.14 -2.83 -7.07
C GLU A 81 9.57 -4.19 -6.65
N CYS A 82 8.44 -4.18 -5.91
CA CYS A 82 7.77 -5.43 -5.56
C CYS A 82 7.09 -6.07 -6.77
N VAL A 83 7.08 -7.40 -6.81
CA VAL A 83 6.22 -8.19 -7.68
C VAL A 83 5.30 -9.03 -6.81
N ALA A 84 4.01 -8.70 -6.79
CA ALA A 84 3.07 -9.32 -5.88
C ALA A 84 1.98 -10.13 -6.62
N ASN A 85 1.75 -11.35 -6.15
CA ASN A 85 0.60 -12.17 -6.48
C ASN A 85 -0.32 -12.21 -5.26
N ILE A 86 -1.50 -11.65 -5.36
CA ILE A 86 -2.46 -11.57 -4.26
C ILE A 86 -3.80 -12.12 -4.70
N SER A 87 -4.40 -12.96 -3.88
CA SER A 87 -5.73 -13.50 -4.13
C SER A 87 -6.65 -13.25 -2.94
N TYR A 88 -7.91 -12.98 -3.27
CA TYR A 88 -9.03 -12.93 -2.32
C TYR A 88 -10.09 -13.89 -2.77
N ASP A 89 -10.64 -14.63 -1.82
CA ASP A 89 -11.73 -15.55 -2.04
C ASP A 89 -12.76 -15.44 -0.91
N TRP A 90 -13.88 -16.17 -1.07
CA TRP A 90 -14.97 -16.25 -0.10
C TRP A 90 -15.65 -14.88 0.13
N MET A 91 -15.52 -14.25 1.28
CA MET A 91 -16.13 -12.97 1.65
C MET A 91 -15.10 -11.98 2.23
N ASP A 92 -13.83 -12.19 1.92
CA ASP A 92 -12.76 -11.37 2.45
C ASP A 92 -12.71 -9.98 1.81
N SER A 93 -12.15 -9.04 2.54
CA SER A 93 -11.91 -7.70 2.06
C SER A 93 -10.52 -7.22 2.40
N GLY A 94 -9.96 -6.40 1.53
CA GLY A 94 -8.63 -5.85 1.74
C GLY A 94 -8.41 -4.53 1.04
N GLU A 95 -7.37 -3.85 1.48
CA GLU A 95 -6.89 -2.60 0.91
C GLU A 95 -5.41 -2.74 0.53
N ILE A 96 -5.09 -2.39 -0.71
CA ILE A 96 -3.76 -2.53 -1.28
C ILE A 96 -3.28 -1.18 -1.80
N TYR A 97 -2.08 -0.79 -1.39
CA TYR A 97 -1.35 0.35 -1.95
C TYR A 97 -0.21 -0.16 -2.82
N VAL A 98 -0.23 0.16 -4.11
CA VAL A 98 0.79 -0.24 -5.07
C VAL A 98 1.57 1.01 -5.46
N ARG A 99 2.82 1.11 -5.00
CA ARG A 99 3.63 2.32 -5.09
C ARG A 99 4.90 2.11 -5.90
N HIS A 100 5.49 3.22 -6.31
CA HIS A 100 6.75 3.29 -7.06
C HIS A 100 6.68 2.49 -8.37
N ASN A 101 7.53 1.49 -8.56
CA ASN A 101 7.56 0.63 -9.76
C ASN A 101 7.11 -0.81 -9.46
N SER A 102 6.24 -0.97 -8.46
CA SER A 102 5.73 -2.29 -8.09
C SER A 102 4.68 -2.79 -9.08
N SER A 103 4.61 -4.11 -9.27
CA SER A 103 3.60 -4.78 -10.10
C SER A 103 2.71 -5.68 -9.26
N LEU A 104 1.39 -5.52 -9.39
CA LEU A 104 0.40 -6.33 -8.69
C LEU A 104 -0.38 -7.20 -9.68
N TYR A 105 -0.36 -8.51 -9.43
CA TYR A 105 -1.24 -9.51 -10.05
C TYR A 105 -2.30 -9.92 -9.04
N LEU A 106 -3.54 -9.47 -9.26
CA LEU A 106 -4.63 -9.58 -8.30
C LEU A 106 -5.76 -10.48 -8.85
N LYS A 107 -6.18 -11.45 -8.04
CA LYS A 107 -7.38 -12.26 -8.30
C LYS A 107 -8.39 -12.05 -7.19
N VAL A 108 -9.62 -11.66 -7.55
CA VAL A 108 -10.70 -11.41 -6.60
C VAL A 108 -11.88 -12.31 -6.93
N LYS A 109 -12.26 -13.17 -5.99
CA LYS A 109 -13.27 -14.22 -6.18
C LYS A 109 -14.34 -14.18 -5.10
N GLY A 110 -15.38 -14.97 -5.29
CA GLY A 110 -16.48 -15.12 -4.34
C GLY A 110 -17.25 -13.84 -4.13
N LEU A 111 -17.47 -13.45 -2.88
CA LEU A 111 -18.13 -12.19 -2.49
C LEU A 111 -17.12 -11.15 -1.96
N SER A 112 -15.85 -11.33 -2.28
CA SER A 112 -14.76 -10.47 -1.78
C SER A 112 -14.86 -9.06 -2.34
N ARG A 113 -14.33 -8.09 -1.55
CA ARG A 113 -14.27 -6.68 -1.92
C ARG A 113 -12.86 -6.15 -1.68
N VAL A 114 -12.21 -5.70 -2.75
CA VAL A 114 -10.82 -5.23 -2.67
C VAL A 114 -10.73 -3.79 -3.17
N PHE A 115 -10.00 -2.98 -2.41
CA PHE A 115 -9.68 -1.61 -2.75
C PHE A 115 -8.19 -1.52 -3.10
N VAL A 116 -7.89 -0.98 -4.29
CA VAL A 116 -6.53 -0.81 -4.77
C VAL A 116 -6.25 0.68 -4.98
N ASN A 117 -5.24 1.18 -4.28
CA ASN A 117 -4.68 2.51 -4.51
C ASN A 117 -3.44 2.36 -5.41
N LEU A 118 -3.56 2.73 -6.68
CA LEU A 118 -2.51 2.61 -7.69
C LEU A 118 -1.81 3.95 -7.84
N LEU A 119 -0.49 3.97 -7.61
CA LEU A 119 0.29 5.20 -7.49
C LEU A 119 1.58 5.14 -8.33
N ASP A 120 2.16 6.28 -8.55
CA ASP A 120 3.48 6.47 -9.18
C ASP A 120 3.58 5.81 -10.56
N GLY A 121 4.56 4.94 -10.76
CA GLY A 121 4.77 4.13 -11.97
C GLY A 121 4.32 2.68 -11.82
N ALA A 122 3.49 2.36 -10.83
CA ALA A 122 3.07 0.99 -10.53
C ALA A 122 2.16 0.40 -11.62
N GLU A 123 2.13 -0.92 -11.71
CA GLU A 123 1.33 -1.69 -12.67
C GLU A 123 0.33 -2.60 -11.98
N LEU A 124 -0.88 -2.68 -12.53
CA LEU A 124 -1.95 -3.54 -12.05
C LEU A 124 -2.46 -4.49 -13.12
N HIS A 125 -2.47 -5.78 -12.80
CA HIS A 125 -3.20 -6.82 -13.52
C HIS A 125 -4.26 -7.37 -12.59
N VAL A 126 -5.54 -7.23 -12.91
CA VAL A 126 -6.64 -7.68 -12.06
C VAL A 126 -7.63 -8.56 -12.80
N GLU A 127 -7.96 -9.69 -12.21
CA GLU A 127 -9.03 -10.60 -12.61
C GLU A 127 -10.05 -10.68 -11.48
N CYS A 128 -11.27 -10.21 -11.74
CA CYS A 128 -12.35 -10.18 -10.76
C CYS A 128 -13.51 -11.04 -11.24
N GLU A 129 -13.94 -12.01 -10.44
CA GLU A 129 -15.12 -12.83 -10.74
C GLU A 129 -16.42 -12.02 -10.61
N ASP A 130 -17.49 -12.43 -11.31
CA ASP A 130 -18.74 -11.67 -11.42
C ASP A 130 -19.42 -11.30 -10.09
N THR A 131 -19.24 -12.13 -9.06
CA THR A 131 -19.80 -11.89 -7.72
C THR A 131 -18.93 -11.05 -6.81
N ALA A 132 -17.65 -10.92 -7.14
CA ALA A 132 -16.69 -10.10 -6.39
C ALA A 132 -16.72 -8.65 -6.87
N LYS A 133 -16.03 -7.76 -6.15
CA LYS A 133 -15.89 -6.35 -6.52
C LYS A 133 -14.47 -5.87 -6.27
N CYS A 134 -13.88 -5.20 -7.27
CA CYS A 134 -12.61 -4.53 -7.15
C CYS A 134 -12.78 -3.04 -7.46
N PHE A 135 -12.32 -2.19 -6.55
CA PHE A 135 -12.33 -0.73 -6.72
C PHE A 135 -10.90 -0.24 -6.83
N VAL A 136 -10.55 0.37 -7.96
CA VAL A 136 -9.22 0.91 -8.22
C VAL A 136 -9.29 2.43 -8.20
N TYR A 137 -8.57 3.03 -7.26
CA TYR A 137 -8.32 4.46 -7.21
C TYR A 137 -6.96 4.72 -7.85
N GLN A 138 -7.00 5.22 -9.09
CA GLN A 138 -5.81 5.45 -9.90
C GLN A 138 -5.34 6.90 -9.71
N TYR A 139 -4.26 7.06 -8.97
CA TYR A 139 -3.55 8.34 -8.77
C TYR A 139 -2.33 8.46 -9.70
N GLY A 140 -1.92 7.35 -10.28
CA GLY A 140 -0.82 7.19 -11.21
C GLY A 140 -0.75 5.75 -11.69
N GLY A 141 0.34 5.38 -12.32
CA GLY A 141 0.56 4.01 -12.80
C GLY A 141 -0.36 3.60 -13.95
N THR A 142 -0.37 2.30 -14.22
CA THR A 142 -1.07 1.73 -15.37
C THR A 142 -1.89 0.51 -14.96
N VAL A 143 -3.17 0.48 -15.33
CA VAL A 143 -3.97 -0.74 -15.33
C VAL A 143 -3.71 -1.47 -16.63
N VAL A 144 -2.85 -2.49 -16.59
CA VAL A 144 -2.41 -3.25 -17.76
C VAL A 144 -3.50 -4.20 -18.23
N LYS A 145 -4.18 -4.87 -17.26
CA LYS A 145 -5.29 -5.78 -17.52
C LYS A 145 -6.34 -5.66 -16.43
N ALA A 146 -7.60 -5.57 -16.81
CA ALA A 146 -8.73 -5.64 -15.89
C ALA A 146 -9.84 -6.47 -16.53
N THR A 147 -10.30 -7.52 -15.84
CA THR A 147 -11.41 -8.36 -16.26
C THR A 147 -12.43 -8.51 -15.13
N GLY A 148 -13.72 -8.60 -15.49
CA GLY A 148 -14.82 -8.70 -14.55
C GLY A 148 -15.24 -7.33 -13.97
N PRO A 149 -15.96 -7.32 -12.82
CA PRO A 149 -16.52 -6.09 -12.24
C PRO A 149 -15.47 -5.26 -11.50
N VAL A 150 -14.56 -4.67 -12.25
CA VAL A 150 -13.52 -3.75 -11.78
C VAL A 150 -13.97 -2.31 -12.01
N ASN A 151 -14.10 -1.53 -10.95
CA ASN A 151 -14.45 -0.12 -11.01
C ASN A 151 -13.17 0.73 -10.87
N ILE A 152 -12.75 1.36 -11.96
CA ILE A 152 -11.57 2.20 -12.01
C ILE A 152 -12.00 3.66 -11.92
N ARG A 153 -11.46 4.38 -10.94
CA ARG A 153 -11.66 5.81 -10.75
C ARG A 153 -10.34 6.54 -10.88
N ASP A 154 -10.20 7.29 -11.96
CA ASP A 154 -9.06 8.20 -12.13
C ASP A 154 -9.19 9.36 -11.13
N ARG A 155 -8.18 9.51 -10.29
CA ARG A 155 -8.08 10.55 -9.24
C ARG A 155 -7.04 11.62 -9.60
N HIS A 156 -6.33 11.43 -10.72
CA HIS A 156 -5.25 12.28 -11.23
C HIS A 156 -4.07 12.37 -10.26
N ASP A 157 -4.21 13.08 -9.15
CA ASP A 157 -3.13 13.30 -8.18
C ASP A 157 -3.54 12.85 -6.78
N PHE A 158 -2.60 12.26 -6.07
CA PHE A 158 -2.77 11.99 -4.65
C PHE A 158 -2.59 13.30 -3.87
N LYS A 159 -3.68 13.82 -3.32
CA LYS A 159 -3.66 15.04 -2.50
C LYS A 159 -3.72 14.68 -1.03
N PHE A 160 -2.66 15.01 -0.34
CA PHE A 160 -2.63 15.01 1.12
C PHE A 160 -3.09 16.39 1.62
N ASN A 161 -4.19 16.42 2.34
CA ASN A 161 -4.76 17.63 2.94
C ASN A 161 -4.36 17.74 4.42
#